data_e3d1d233fd25cc1175e8afb0a2587c01
#
_entry.id   e3d1d233fd25cc1175e8afb0a2587c01
#
_cell.length_a   1.000
_cell.length_b   1.000
_cell.length_c   1.000
_cell.angle_alpha   90.00
_cell.angle_beta   90.00
_cell.angle_gamma   90.00
#
_symmetry.space_group_name_H-M   'P 1'
#
loop_
_entity.id
_entity.type
_entity.pdbx_description
1 polymer ?
#
loop_
_entity_poly.entity_id
_entity_poly.type
_entity_poly.pdbx_seq_one_letter_code
_entity_poly.pdbx_strand_id
1 'polypeptide(L)'
;MTNNRHNGIFYGVDGWTVLLYVLIVAAGWISITSASYDDSAADLLSFSHFYMKQLMWIGMAWVTAIIVLLLDERFYHMFAYPAYLGGIALLVAALLFGREVNGAKAWFEFGSLRVQPVEFAKIATALALARVMSEYSFSINRAGDLFRVGMVICIPLFIIILQNDTGSGIVLGSFLFVLYREGLNKWLCIPVLLIAALFIFSFLLSPMTLLVTLILVCTFSEAMMNGMWRSRIVFLAALALAAILLCLTAALVAPGRLDIYHSLLIVTLLSLVFVAVYAYRSNLRNIYITLGLFIGSMIFLPTTDYIFNSILKQHQRDRILSFLGIISDPLGSDYNVNQAKIAIGSGNFWGKGFLEGTQIKYGFVPERHTDFIFC
;
A
#
# COMPACT_ATOMS: atom_id res chain seq x y z
N MET A 1 -37.18 34.48 -9.14
CA MET A 1 -35.99 35.26 -9.62
C MET A 1 -34.79 34.86 -8.80
N THR A 2 -34.13 33.80 -9.18
CA THR A 2 -32.94 33.28 -8.52
C THR A 2 -31.70 33.96 -9.10
N ASN A 3 -30.97 34.58 -8.24
CA ASN A 3 -29.85 35.47 -8.45
C ASN A 3 -28.66 34.71 -9.08
N ASN A 4 -28.57 34.72 -10.41
CA ASN A 4 -27.43 34.23 -11.19
C ASN A 4 -26.29 35.23 -11.10
N ARG A 5 -25.69 35.37 -9.93
CA ARG A 5 -24.48 36.18 -9.74
C ARG A 5 -23.31 35.28 -9.32
N HIS A 6 -22.28 35.31 -10.16
CA HIS A 6 -20.93 34.83 -9.93
C HIS A 6 -20.68 33.33 -10.11
N ASN A 7 -20.79 32.87 -11.34
CA ASN A 7 -20.00 31.71 -11.78
C ASN A 7 -18.69 32.21 -12.42
N GLY A 8 -17.81 32.81 -11.64
CA GLY A 8 -16.41 32.97 -12.05
C GLY A 8 -15.77 31.59 -12.16
N ILE A 9 -14.90 31.39 -13.15
CA ILE A 9 -14.18 30.11 -13.42
C ILE A 9 -13.46 29.58 -12.15
N PHE A 10 -13.12 30.44 -11.20
CA PHE A 10 -12.48 30.11 -9.92
C PHE A 10 -13.43 30.12 -8.73
N TYR A 11 -14.75 30.18 -8.97
CA TYR A 11 -15.71 30.11 -7.88
C TYR A 11 -15.71 28.70 -7.27
N GLY A 12 -15.36 28.61 -5.97
CA GLY A 12 -15.22 27.34 -5.26
C GLY A 12 -13.78 26.83 -5.12
N VAL A 13 -12.82 27.49 -5.74
CA VAL A 13 -11.39 27.17 -5.52
C VAL A 13 -10.93 27.83 -4.22
N ASP A 14 -10.48 27.01 -3.26
CA ASP A 14 -9.93 27.52 -2.01
C ASP A 14 -8.55 28.15 -2.20
N GLY A 15 -8.43 29.47 -1.99
CA GLY A 15 -7.20 30.20 -2.15
C GLY A 15 -6.06 29.74 -1.23
N TRP A 16 -6.39 29.28 -0.01
CA TRP A 16 -5.39 28.74 0.91
C TRP A 16 -4.77 27.45 0.41
N THR A 17 -5.58 26.55 -0.16
CA THR A 17 -5.10 25.32 -0.77
C THR A 17 -4.18 25.61 -1.94
N VAL A 18 -4.54 26.56 -2.81
CA VAL A 18 -3.70 26.99 -3.94
C VAL A 18 -2.38 27.58 -3.44
N LEU A 19 -2.44 28.46 -2.43
CA LEU A 19 -1.23 29.07 -1.86
C LEU A 19 -0.29 27.99 -1.29
N LEU A 20 -0.80 27.07 -0.50
CA LEU A 20 -0.01 25.97 0.06
C LEU A 20 0.60 25.09 -1.03
N TYR A 21 -0.16 24.79 -2.08
CA TYR A 21 0.35 24.06 -3.24
C TYR A 21 1.52 24.77 -3.90
N VAL A 22 1.39 26.08 -4.17
CA VAL A 22 2.46 26.89 -4.77
C VAL A 22 3.70 26.90 -3.88
N LEU A 23 3.54 27.09 -2.57
CA LEU A 23 4.65 27.09 -1.63
C LEU A 23 5.41 25.75 -1.58
N ILE A 24 4.67 24.62 -1.58
CA ILE A 24 5.27 23.28 -1.58
C ILE A 24 6.02 23.02 -2.90
N VAL A 25 5.42 23.38 -4.04
CA VAL A 25 6.06 23.23 -5.35
C VAL A 25 7.31 24.12 -5.47
N ALA A 26 7.25 25.35 -4.98
CA ALA A 26 8.40 26.25 -4.97
C ALA A 26 9.53 25.73 -4.07
N ALA A 27 9.22 25.25 -2.86
CA ALA A 27 10.18 24.62 -1.96
C ALA A 27 10.84 23.39 -2.61
N GLY A 28 10.05 22.52 -3.27
CA GLY A 28 10.57 21.37 -4.01
C GLY A 28 11.49 21.77 -5.16
N TRP A 29 11.14 22.82 -5.92
CA TRP A 29 11.98 23.32 -7.00
C TRP A 29 13.30 23.89 -6.49
N ILE A 30 13.30 24.66 -5.37
CA ILE A 30 14.49 25.16 -4.70
C ILE A 30 15.39 24.00 -4.26
N SER A 31 14.82 22.95 -3.66
CA SER A 31 15.57 21.76 -3.23
C SER A 31 16.23 21.05 -4.41
N ILE A 32 15.50 20.84 -5.53
CA ILE A 32 16.06 20.23 -6.74
C ILE A 32 17.16 21.10 -7.34
N THR A 33 16.98 22.43 -7.34
CA THR A 33 18.02 23.36 -7.81
C THR A 33 19.27 23.22 -6.97
N SER A 34 19.15 23.23 -5.64
CA SER A 34 20.28 23.05 -4.73
C SER A 34 20.98 21.70 -4.92
N ALA A 35 20.21 20.63 -5.13
CA ALA A 35 20.74 19.29 -5.29
C ALA A 35 21.45 19.05 -6.64
N SER A 36 21.03 19.74 -7.71
CA SER A 36 21.52 19.52 -9.08
C SER A 36 22.35 20.68 -9.63
N TYR A 37 22.65 21.67 -8.81
CA TYR A 37 23.47 22.81 -9.20
C TYR A 37 24.93 22.39 -9.44
N ASP A 38 25.50 22.82 -10.56
CA ASP A 38 26.90 22.58 -10.91
C ASP A 38 27.57 23.93 -11.23
N ASP A 39 28.51 24.31 -10.38
CA ASP A 39 29.27 25.57 -10.52
C ASP A 39 30.11 25.61 -11.80
N SER A 40 30.42 24.47 -12.39
CA SER A 40 31.25 24.34 -13.61
C SER A 40 30.47 24.51 -14.91
N ALA A 41 29.13 24.56 -14.83
CA ALA A 41 28.28 24.66 -16.02
C ALA A 41 28.29 26.08 -16.61
N ALA A 42 28.77 26.22 -17.84
CA ALA A 42 28.83 27.49 -18.54
C ALA A 42 27.46 28.10 -18.88
N ASP A 43 26.40 27.28 -18.88
CA ASP A 43 25.05 27.65 -19.33
C ASP A 43 23.99 27.28 -18.28
N LEU A 44 23.73 28.18 -17.32
CA LEU A 44 22.79 27.99 -16.21
C LEU A 44 21.32 27.82 -16.66
N LEU A 45 20.97 28.32 -17.85
CA LEU A 45 19.60 28.25 -18.40
C LEU A 45 19.39 27.10 -19.37
N SER A 46 20.33 26.19 -19.49
CA SER A 46 20.20 25.04 -20.39
C SER A 46 19.16 24.03 -19.89
N PHE A 47 18.29 23.57 -20.77
CA PHE A 47 17.33 22.50 -20.54
C PHE A 47 18.00 21.11 -20.29
N SER A 48 19.32 21.03 -20.32
CA SER A 48 20.06 19.84 -19.88
C SER A 48 19.97 19.64 -18.37
N HIS A 49 19.85 20.72 -17.60
CA HIS A 49 19.79 20.69 -16.14
C HIS A 49 18.45 20.19 -15.59
N PHE A 50 18.47 19.42 -14.53
CA PHE A 50 17.27 18.85 -13.89
C PHE A 50 16.31 19.92 -13.39
N TYR A 51 16.81 21.01 -12.79
CA TYR A 51 15.98 22.11 -12.29
C TYR A 51 15.23 22.87 -13.39
N MET A 52 15.82 23.00 -14.59
CA MET A 52 15.13 23.61 -15.75
C MET A 52 14.06 22.68 -16.33
N LYS A 53 14.35 21.39 -16.43
CA LYS A 53 13.33 20.38 -16.80
C LYS A 53 12.16 20.39 -15.81
N GLN A 54 12.46 20.49 -14.51
CA GLN A 54 11.43 20.55 -13.47
C GLN A 54 10.56 21.80 -13.61
N LEU A 55 11.16 22.97 -13.90
CA LEU A 55 10.41 24.19 -14.13
C LEU A 55 9.44 24.05 -15.34
N MET A 56 9.90 23.44 -16.41
CA MET A 56 9.05 23.12 -17.56
C MET A 56 7.87 22.20 -17.16
N TRP A 57 8.13 21.15 -16.40
CA TRP A 57 7.08 20.25 -15.91
C TRP A 57 6.08 20.94 -14.97
N ILE A 58 6.56 21.85 -14.11
CA ILE A 58 5.69 22.69 -13.26
C ILE A 58 4.76 23.55 -14.15
N GLY A 59 5.30 24.20 -15.18
CA GLY A 59 4.48 24.96 -16.13
C GLY A 59 3.41 24.09 -16.84
N MET A 60 3.78 22.91 -17.29
CA MET A 60 2.84 21.97 -17.91
C MET A 60 1.78 21.49 -16.90
N ALA A 61 2.15 21.23 -15.65
CA ALA A 61 1.22 20.85 -14.59
C ALA A 61 0.18 21.96 -14.31
N TRP A 62 0.59 23.22 -14.29
CA TRP A 62 -0.32 24.35 -14.14
C TRP A 62 -1.29 24.48 -15.29
N VAL A 63 -0.82 24.35 -16.55
CA VAL A 63 -1.70 24.33 -17.73
C VAL A 63 -2.70 23.19 -17.63
N THR A 64 -2.25 22.00 -17.28
CA THR A 64 -3.13 20.82 -17.09
C THR A 64 -4.17 21.07 -15.98
N ALA A 65 -3.75 21.64 -14.86
CA ALA A 65 -4.66 21.96 -13.74
C ALA A 65 -5.75 22.95 -14.19
N ILE A 66 -5.39 24.00 -14.93
CA ILE A 66 -6.36 24.97 -15.47
C ILE A 66 -7.32 24.27 -16.43
N ILE A 67 -6.83 23.43 -17.35
CA ILE A 67 -7.70 22.67 -18.27
C ILE A 67 -8.68 21.81 -17.49
N VAL A 68 -8.22 21.07 -16.48
CA VAL A 68 -9.05 20.21 -15.64
C VAL A 68 -10.12 21.01 -14.90
N LEU A 69 -9.81 22.20 -14.40
CA LEU A 69 -10.77 23.08 -13.72
C LEU A 69 -11.80 23.70 -14.67
N LEU A 70 -11.46 23.86 -15.95
CA LEU A 70 -12.36 24.41 -16.97
C LEU A 70 -13.34 23.38 -17.53
N LEU A 71 -13.07 22.09 -17.37
CA LEU A 71 -13.92 21.01 -17.89
C LEU A 71 -15.15 20.83 -17.00
N ASP A 72 -16.32 20.78 -17.64
CA ASP A 72 -17.59 20.52 -16.97
C ASP A 72 -17.67 19.09 -16.40
N GLU A 73 -18.42 18.92 -15.30
CA GLU A 73 -18.72 17.62 -14.71
C GLU A 73 -19.26 16.61 -15.73
N ARG A 74 -20.08 17.06 -16.69
CA ARG A 74 -20.64 16.24 -17.77
C ARG A 74 -19.56 15.59 -18.63
N PHE A 75 -18.45 16.28 -18.84
CA PHE A 75 -17.31 15.77 -19.60
C PHE A 75 -16.72 14.54 -18.89
N TYR A 76 -16.44 14.65 -17.57
CA TYR A 76 -15.92 13.53 -16.81
C TYR A 76 -16.87 12.35 -16.79
N HIS A 77 -18.17 12.60 -16.63
CA HIS A 77 -19.19 11.56 -16.71
C HIS A 77 -19.21 10.82 -18.07
N MET A 78 -19.09 11.54 -19.18
CA MET A 78 -19.13 10.96 -20.53
C MET A 78 -17.86 10.18 -20.84
N PHE A 79 -16.70 10.70 -20.44
CA PHE A 79 -15.41 10.13 -20.78
C PHE A 79 -14.90 9.06 -19.79
N ALA A 80 -15.54 8.85 -18.63
CA ALA A 80 -15.10 7.91 -17.61
C ALA A 80 -14.89 6.48 -18.15
N TYR A 81 -15.88 5.91 -18.84
CA TYR A 81 -15.75 4.55 -19.40
C TYR A 81 -14.82 4.47 -20.61
N PRO A 82 -14.87 5.39 -21.59
CA PRO A 82 -13.87 5.43 -22.67
C PRO A 82 -12.43 5.56 -22.14
N ALA A 83 -12.18 6.43 -21.16
CA ALA A 83 -10.88 6.57 -20.54
C ALA A 83 -10.42 5.29 -19.81
N TYR A 84 -11.35 4.63 -19.13
CA TYR A 84 -11.08 3.35 -18.46
C TYR A 84 -10.70 2.25 -19.44
N LEU A 85 -11.47 2.10 -20.53
CA LEU A 85 -11.15 1.13 -21.58
C LEU A 85 -9.82 1.44 -22.26
N GLY A 86 -9.55 2.73 -22.52
CA GLY A 86 -8.27 3.20 -23.04
C GLY A 86 -7.11 2.89 -22.08
N GLY A 87 -7.30 3.12 -20.78
CA GLY A 87 -6.33 2.79 -19.74
C GLY A 87 -6.02 1.29 -19.68
N ILE A 88 -7.06 0.43 -19.74
CA ILE A 88 -6.88 -1.02 -19.82
C ILE A 88 -6.14 -1.42 -21.09
N ALA A 89 -6.52 -0.86 -22.25
CA ALA A 89 -5.84 -1.14 -23.52
C ALA A 89 -4.36 -0.76 -23.46
N LEU A 90 -4.02 0.39 -22.85
CA LEU A 90 -2.64 0.81 -22.62
C LEU A 90 -1.88 -0.13 -21.67
N LEU A 91 -2.52 -0.62 -20.60
CA LEU A 91 -1.91 -1.61 -19.71
C LEU A 91 -1.63 -2.92 -20.43
N VAL A 92 -2.58 -3.42 -21.22
CA VAL A 92 -2.37 -4.64 -22.04
C VAL A 92 -1.29 -4.42 -23.09
N ALA A 93 -1.27 -3.28 -23.74
CA ALA A 93 -0.21 -2.93 -24.70
C ALA A 93 1.17 -2.87 -24.02
N ALA A 94 1.28 -2.33 -22.81
CA ALA A 94 2.53 -2.33 -22.07
C ALA A 94 2.96 -3.75 -21.63
N LEU A 95 2.02 -4.62 -21.28
CA LEU A 95 2.30 -6.03 -20.99
C LEU A 95 2.90 -6.76 -22.21
N LEU A 96 2.38 -6.48 -23.40
CA LEU A 96 2.81 -7.14 -24.65
C LEU A 96 4.09 -6.52 -25.23
N PHE A 97 4.13 -5.20 -25.35
CA PHE A 97 5.16 -4.45 -26.07
C PHE A 97 6.05 -3.58 -25.20
N GLY A 98 5.77 -3.50 -23.89
CA GLY A 98 6.51 -2.65 -22.96
C GLY A 98 7.93 -3.15 -22.71
N ARG A 99 8.82 -2.23 -22.33
CA ARG A 99 10.17 -2.51 -21.92
C ARG A 99 10.20 -2.87 -20.43
N GLU A 100 11.05 -3.81 -20.09
CA GLU A 100 11.28 -4.20 -18.70
C GLU A 100 12.28 -3.22 -18.03
N VAL A 101 11.80 -2.54 -16.98
CA VAL A 101 12.62 -1.64 -16.15
C VAL A 101 12.50 -2.10 -14.69
N ASN A 102 13.61 -2.36 -14.04
CA ASN A 102 13.66 -2.84 -12.65
C ASN A 102 12.81 -4.10 -12.39
N GLY A 103 12.68 -4.97 -13.40
CA GLY A 103 11.94 -6.23 -13.30
C GLY A 103 10.44 -6.11 -13.59
N ALA A 104 9.90 -4.91 -13.87
CA ALA A 104 8.53 -4.68 -14.27
C ALA A 104 8.42 -4.33 -15.76
N LYS A 105 7.58 -5.06 -16.49
CA LYS A 105 7.29 -4.81 -17.91
C LYS A 105 6.12 -3.84 -18.05
N ALA A 106 6.37 -2.55 -17.74
CA ALA A 106 5.32 -1.56 -17.56
C ALA A 106 5.62 -0.21 -18.25
N TRP A 107 6.70 -0.09 -19.05
CA TRP A 107 7.16 1.18 -19.58
C TRP A 107 7.17 1.22 -21.10
N PHE A 108 6.72 2.33 -21.66
CA PHE A 108 7.00 2.69 -23.04
C PHE A 108 8.16 3.68 -23.09
N GLU A 109 9.15 3.42 -23.96
CA GLU A 109 10.27 4.32 -24.21
C GLU A 109 10.17 4.87 -25.64
N PHE A 110 10.04 6.19 -25.76
CA PHE A 110 10.04 6.92 -27.03
C PHE A 110 11.24 7.88 -27.04
N GLY A 111 12.40 7.36 -27.40
CA GLY A 111 13.64 8.12 -27.34
C GLY A 111 14.04 8.45 -25.90
N SER A 112 14.03 9.74 -25.55
CA SER A 112 14.33 10.23 -24.20
C SER A 112 13.11 10.26 -23.25
N LEU A 113 11.90 10.07 -23.80
CA LEU A 113 10.65 10.10 -23.04
C LEU A 113 10.30 8.68 -22.56
N ARG A 114 10.05 8.54 -21.26
CA ARG A 114 9.53 7.33 -20.64
C ARG A 114 8.13 7.60 -20.15
N VAL A 115 7.20 6.75 -20.57
CA VAL A 115 5.78 6.85 -20.19
C VAL A 115 5.37 5.54 -19.53
N GLN A 116 4.78 5.66 -18.34
CA GLN A 116 4.24 4.53 -17.61
C GLN A 116 2.71 4.53 -17.73
N PRO A 117 2.12 3.61 -18.51
CA PRO A 117 0.67 3.53 -18.73
C PRO A 117 -0.17 3.42 -17.47
N VAL A 118 0.37 2.81 -16.41
CA VAL A 118 -0.35 2.63 -15.15
C VAL A 118 -0.75 3.96 -14.50
N GLU A 119 0.00 5.04 -14.72
CA GLU A 119 -0.34 6.35 -14.17
C GLU A 119 -1.66 6.87 -14.76
N PHE A 120 -1.87 6.69 -16.06
CA PHE A 120 -3.13 7.01 -16.73
C PHE A 120 -4.25 6.05 -16.32
N ALA A 121 -3.93 4.76 -16.19
CA ALA A 121 -4.91 3.76 -15.79
C ALA A 121 -5.43 3.99 -14.36
N LYS A 122 -4.61 4.47 -13.43
CA LYS A 122 -5.05 4.84 -12.06
C LYS A 122 -6.11 5.96 -12.10
N ILE A 123 -5.85 7.01 -12.87
CA ILE A 123 -6.81 8.14 -13.04
C ILE A 123 -8.10 7.63 -13.69
N ALA A 124 -7.98 6.86 -14.77
CA ALA A 124 -9.12 6.31 -15.49
C ALA A 124 -9.95 5.36 -14.62
N THR A 125 -9.31 4.55 -13.78
CA THR A 125 -9.99 3.68 -12.80
C THR A 125 -10.74 4.51 -11.75
N ALA A 126 -10.12 5.58 -11.24
CA ALA A 126 -10.78 6.49 -10.29
C ALA A 126 -12.03 7.13 -10.90
N LEU A 127 -11.94 7.60 -12.16
CA LEU A 127 -13.08 8.19 -12.87
C LEU A 127 -14.20 7.17 -13.12
N ALA A 128 -13.85 5.96 -13.56
CA ALA A 128 -14.84 4.90 -13.77
C ALA A 128 -15.51 4.48 -12.46
N LEU A 129 -14.75 4.38 -11.37
CA LEU A 129 -15.28 4.08 -10.04
C LEU A 129 -16.25 5.17 -9.58
N ALA A 130 -15.84 6.45 -9.67
CA ALA A 130 -16.70 7.58 -9.33
C ALA A 130 -17.98 7.59 -10.17
N ARG A 131 -17.89 7.25 -11.47
CA ARG A 131 -19.05 7.16 -12.37
C ARG A 131 -20.02 6.07 -11.96
N VAL A 132 -19.53 4.86 -11.61
CA VAL A 132 -20.37 3.75 -11.12
C VAL A 132 -21.06 4.15 -9.82
N MET A 133 -20.32 4.77 -8.90
CA MET A 133 -20.83 5.14 -7.59
C MET A 133 -21.80 6.35 -7.61
N SER A 134 -21.78 7.15 -8.67
CA SER A 134 -22.68 8.28 -8.87
C SER A 134 -24.06 7.89 -9.43
N GLU A 135 -24.29 6.62 -9.77
CA GLU A 135 -25.60 6.17 -10.25
C GLU A 135 -26.66 6.26 -9.13
N TYR A 136 -27.83 6.81 -9.45
CA TYR A 136 -28.91 7.05 -8.48
C TYR A 136 -29.35 5.80 -7.71
N SER A 137 -29.32 4.63 -8.35
CA SER A 137 -29.72 3.35 -7.75
C SER A 137 -28.55 2.60 -7.09
N PHE A 138 -27.34 3.19 -7.04
CA PHE A 138 -26.14 2.54 -6.51
C PHE A 138 -26.25 2.32 -5.00
N SER A 139 -25.89 1.11 -4.57
CA SER A 139 -25.73 0.76 -3.16
C SER A 139 -24.57 -0.21 -3.00
N ILE A 140 -23.52 0.23 -2.31
CA ILE A 140 -22.29 -0.55 -2.10
C ILE A 140 -22.54 -1.93 -1.43
N ASN A 141 -23.61 -2.04 -0.65
CA ASN A 141 -23.99 -3.28 0.04
C ASN A 141 -24.85 -4.24 -0.82
N ARG A 142 -25.23 -3.82 -2.04
CA ARG A 142 -25.92 -4.70 -2.99
C ARG A 142 -24.87 -5.52 -3.73
N ALA A 143 -25.01 -6.84 -3.76
CA ALA A 143 -24.04 -7.75 -4.35
C ALA A 143 -23.69 -7.42 -5.83
N GLY A 144 -24.69 -7.00 -6.63
CA GLY A 144 -24.49 -6.61 -8.03
C GLY A 144 -23.63 -5.36 -8.19
N ASP A 145 -23.85 -4.33 -7.37
CA ASP A 145 -23.10 -3.08 -7.42
C ASP A 145 -21.69 -3.27 -6.86
N LEU A 146 -21.57 -4.05 -5.77
CA LEU A 146 -20.26 -4.45 -5.24
C LEU A 146 -19.44 -5.23 -6.27
N PHE A 147 -20.07 -6.13 -7.03
CA PHE A 147 -19.39 -6.86 -8.10
C PHE A 147 -18.93 -5.93 -9.22
N ARG A 148 -19.74 -4.95 -9.65
CA ARG A 148 -19.35 -3.94 -10.66
C ARG A 148 -18.14 -3.13 -10.20
N VAL A 149 -18.18 -2.62 -8.97
CA VAL A 149 -17.07 -1.88 -8.36
C VAL A 149 -15.81 -2.76 -8.26
N GLY A 150 -15.99 -4.01 -7.81
CA GLY A 150 -14.91 -4.99 -7.75
C GLY A 150 -14.26 -5.21 -9.12
N MET A 151 -15.05 -5.40 -10.18
CA MET A 151 -14.53 -5.57 -11.54
C MET A 151 -13.74 -4.35 -12.02
N VAL A 152 -14.21 -3.14 -11.76
CA VAL A 152 -13.52 -1.90 -12.14
C VAL A 152 -12.13 -1.80 -11.49
N ILE A 153 -11.96 -2.29 -10.27
CA ILE A 153 -10.68 -2.27 -9.56
C ILE A 153 -9.83 -3.50 -9.91
N CYS A 154 -10.42 -4.69 -9.93
CA CYS A 154 -9.68 -5.95 -10.07
C CYS A 154 -9.12 -6.17 -11.48
N ILE A 155 -9.78 -5.68 -12.55
CA ILE A 155 -9.29 -5.87 -13.92
C ILE A 155 -7.93 -5.18 -14.13
N PRO A 156 -7.78 -3.85 -13.88
CA PRO A 156 -6.47 -3.21 -14.00
C PRO A 156 -5.45 -3.77 -13.00
N LEU A 157 -5.88 -4.08 -11.77
CA LEU A 157 -5.00 -4.68 -10.76
C LEU A 157 -4.41 -6.01 -11.23
N PHE A 158 -5.22 -6.88 -11.82
CA PHE A 158 -4.76 -8.16 -12.36
C PHE A 158 -3.71 -7.98 -13.47
N ILE A 159 -3.93 -7.03 -14.39
CA ILE A 159 -2.96 -6.75 -15.46
C ILE A 159 -1.65 -6.20 -14.89
N ILE A 160 -1.72 -5.32 -13.89
CA ILE A 160 -0.55 -4.73 -13.23
C ILE A 160 0.26 -5.82 -12.49
N ILE A 161 -0.41 -6.78 -11.85
CA ILE A 161 0.26 -7.93 -11.23
C ILE A 161 0.99 -8.76 -12.29
N LEU A 162 0.37 -9.00 -13.46
CA LEU A 162 1.02 -9.70 -14.57
C LEU A 162 2.24 -8.95 -15.13
N GLN A 163 2.28 -7.61 -15.02
CA GLN A 163 3.42 -6.78 -15.38
C GLN A 163 4.56 -6.83 -14.36
N ASN A 164 4.39 -7.52 -13.21
CA ASN A 164 5.27 -7.51 -12.04
C ASN A 164 5.46 -6.12 -11.40
N ASP A 165 4.51 -5.20 -11.58
CA ASP A 165 4.51 -3.87 -10.96
C ASP A 165 3.70 -3.89 -9.66
N THR A 166 4.26 -4.53 -8.62
CA THR A 166 3.61 -4.67 -7.32
C THR A 166 3.36 -3.34 -6.64
N GLY A 167 4.24 -2.35 -6.83
CA GLY A 167 4.10 -1.03 -6.24
C GLY A 167 2.82 -0.33 -6.71
N SER A 168 2.62 -0.26 -8.02
CA SER A 168 1.39 0.31 -8.61
C SER A 168 0.13 -0.48 -8.24
N GLY A 169 0.26 -1.81 -8.09
CA GLY A 169 -0.84 -2.66 -7.61
C GLY A 169 -1.31 -2.29 -6.20
N ILE A 170 -0.38 -2.03 -5.27
CA ILE A 170 -0.71 -1.59 -3.90
C ILE A 170 -1.43 -0.23 -3.91
N VAL A 171 -1.04 0.69 -4.80
CA VAL A 171 -1.72 1.98 -4.93
C VAL A 171 -3.19 1.81 -5.33
N LEU A 172 -3.52 0.89 -6.25
CA LEU A 172 -4.92 0.57 -6.57
C LEU A 172 -5.67 -0.04 -5.38
N GLY A 173 -4.98 -0.76 -4.51
CA GLY A 173 -5.54 -1.26 -3.25
C GLY A 173 -6.07 -0.15 -2.34
N SER A 174 -5.57 1.09 -2.47
CA SER A 174 -6.06 2.24 -1.71
C SER A 174 -7.54 2.58 -1.97
N PHE A 175 -8.11 2.17 -3.10
CA PHE A 175 -9.55 2.33 -3.35
C PHE A 175 -10.42 1.60 -2.33
N LEU A 176 -9.90 0.59 -1.63
CA LEU A 176 -10.59 -0.06 -0.52
C LEU A 176 -10.99 0.94 0.57
N PHE A 177 -10.13 1.93 0.86
CA PHE A 177 -10.44 2.98 1.85
C PHE A 177 -11.57 3.89 1.38
N VAL A 178 -11.62 4.18 0.06
CA VAL A 178 -12.74 4.93 -0.53
C VAL A 178 -14.04 4.15 -0.39
N LEU A 179 -14.03 2.86 -0.75
CA LEU A 179 -15.20 2.00 -0.62
C LEU A 179 -15.68 1.87 0.82
N TYR A 180 -14.75 1.77 1.78
CA TYR A 180 -15.09 1.75 3.20
C TYR A 180 -15.76 3.05 3.65
N ARG A 181 -15.25 4.21 3.21
CA ARG A 181 -15.85 5.52 3.46
C ARG A 181 -17.27 5.63 2.89
N GLU A 182 -17.51 5.05 1.72
CA GLU A 182 -18.81 5.01 1.05
C GLU A 182 -19.77 3.94 1.62
N GLY A 183 -19.39 3.30 2.73
CA GLY A 183 -20.25 2.41 3.49
C GLY A 183 -20.09 0.92 3.18
N LEU A 184 -18.97 0.52 2.57
CA LEU A 184 -18.64 -0.91 2.42
C LEU A 184 -18.63 -1.57 3.79
N ASN A 185 -19.26 -2.75 3.86
CA ASN A 185 -19.30 -3.51 5.09
C ASN A 185 -17.89 -3.79 5.64
N LYS A 186 -17.65 -3.37 6.89
CA LYS A 186 -16.37 -3.56 7.59
C LYS A 186 -15.87 -5.01 7.58
N TRP A 187 -16.78 -5.98 7.54
CA TRP A 187 -16.44 -7.39 7.50
C TRP A 187 -15.78 -7.83 6.18
N LEU A 188 -15.87 -7.03 5.12
CA LEU A 188 -15.13 -7.24 3.87
C LEU A 188 -13.76 -6.56 3.90
N CYS A 189 -13.61 -5.47 4.65
CA CYS A 189 -12.33 -4.75 4.77
C CYS A 189 -11.37 -5.43 5.75
N ILE A 190 -11.90 -5.97 6.86
CA ILE A 190 -11.09 -6.60 7.92
C ILE A 190 -10.19 -7.73 7.39
N PRO A 191 -10.66 -8.69 6.58
CA PRO A 191 -9.80 -9.74 6.04
C PRO A 191 -8.63 -9.20 5.20
N VAL A 192 -8.86 -8.17 4.38
CA VAL A 192 -7.81 -7.59 3.53
C VAL A 192 -6.75 -6.91 4.38
N LEU A 193 -7.15 -6.13 5.38
CA LEU A 193 -6.22 -5.49 6.33
C LEU A 193 -5.49 -6.54 7.18
N LEU A 194 -6.18 -7.60 7.59
CA LEU A 194 -5.58 -8.69 8.34
C LEU A 194 -4.52 -9.43 7.51
N ILE A 195 -4.81 -9.72 6.24
CA ILE A 195 -3.85 -10.34 5.31
C ILE A 195 -2.59 -9.48 5.18
N ALA A 196 -2.76 -8.16 4.97
CA ALA A 196 -1.63 -7.24 4.87
C ALA A 196 -0.81 -7.19 6.18
N ALA A 197 -1.48 -7.12 7.32
CA ALA A 197 -0.83 -7.13 8.63
C ALA A 197 -0.09 -8.45 8.90
N LEU A 198 -0.73 -9.58 8.63
CA LEU A 198 -0.11 -10.91 8.80
C LEU A 198 1.09 -11.09 7.88
N PHE A 199 1.03 -10.58 6.64
CA PHE A 199 2.17 -10.60 5.73
C PHE A 199 3.37 -9.88 6.33
N ILE A 200 3.19 -8.68 6.87
CA ILE A 200 4.27 -7.90 7.50
C ILE A 200 4.76 -8.60 8.78
N PHE A 201 3.85 -9.00 9.66
CA PHE A 201 4.22 -9.59 10.94
C PHE A 201 4.85 -10.99 10.82
N SER A 202 4.60 -11.72 9.71
CA SER A 202 5.25 -13.01 9.47
C SER A 202 6.77 -12.90 9.32
N PHE A 203 7.29 -11.72 8.93
CA PHE A 203 8.74 -11.46 8.85
C PHE A 203 9.32 -10.86 10.12
N LEU A 204 8.52 -10.11 10.88
CA LEU A 204 8.98 -9.39 12.07
C LEU A 204 8.94 -10.25 13.35
N LEU A 205 7.99 -11.18 13.42
CA LEU A 205 7.72 -11.96 14.61
C LEU A 205 8.12 -13.43 14.42
N SER A 206 8.61 -14.05 15.49
CA SER A 206 8.82 -15.49 15.47
C SER A 206 7.48 -16.24 15.31
N PRO A 207 7.47 -17.46 14.74
CA PRO A 207 6.23 -18.24 14.57
C PRO A 207 5.46 -18.45 15.88
N MET A 208 6.18 -18.61 16.98
CA MET A 208 5.59 -18.74 18.32
C MET A 208 4.89 -17.45 18.74
N THR A 209 5.57 -16.29 18.62
CA THR A 209 4.99 -14.99 19.00
C THR A 209 3.77 -14.68 18.15
N LEU A 210 3.82 -15.01 16.88
CA LEU A 210 2.72 -14.77 15.95
C LEU A 210 1.50 -15.62 16.25
N LEU A 211 1.69 -16.91 16.56
CA LEU A 211 0.61 -17.81 17.00
C LEU A 211 -0.04 -17.30 18.29
N VAL A 212 0.76 -16.93 19.29
CA VAL A 212 0.24 -16.37 20.56
C VAL A 212 -0.53 -15.07 20.31
N THR A 213 0.01 -14.17 19.49
CA THR A 213 -0.65 -12.91 19.16
C THR A 213 -1.99 -13.14 18.47
N LEU A 214 -2.08 -14.07 17.53
CA LEU A 214 -3.34 -14.42 16.87
C LEU A 214 -4.37 -14.98 17.87
N ILE A 215 -3.96 -15.88 18.74
CA ILE A 215 -4.84 -16.44 19.79
C ILE A 215 -5.36 -15.30 20.69
N LEU A 216 -4.49 -14.39 21.12
CA LEU A 216 -4.87 -13.27 21.98
C LEU A 216 -5.81 -12.29 21.28
N VAL A 217 -5.50 -11.90 20.04
CA VAL A 217 -6.35 -10.98 19.27
C VAL A 217 -7.74 -11.58 18.99
N CYS A 218 -7.82 -12.84 18.60
CA CYS A 218 -9.09 -13.51 18.35
C CYS A 218 -9.92 -13.65 19.64
N THR A 219 -9.31 -14.08 20.72
CA THR A 219 -10.03 -14.23 22.02
C THR A 219 -10.44 -12.88 22.61
N PHE A 220 -9.62 -11.85 22.46
CA PHE A 220 -9.94 -10.48 22.86
C PHE A 220 -11.11 -9.91 22.04
N SER A 221 -11.06 -10.02 20.71
CA SER A 221 -12.14 -9.56 19.84
C SER A 221 -13.47 -10.25 20.16
N GLU A 222 -13.42 -11.53 20.45
CA GLU A 222 -14.59 -12.29 20.82
C GLU A 222 -15.14 -11.89 22.21
N ALA A 223 -14.25 -11.65 23.18
CA ALA A 223 -14.64 -11.15 24.51
C ALA A 223 -15.31 -9.77 24.41
N MET A 224 -14.81 -8.88 23.54
CA MET A 224 -15.40 -7.59 23.24
C MET A 224 -16.80 -7.69 22.61
N MET A 225 -16.97 -8.62 21.67
CA MET A 225 -18.25 -8.75 20.95
C MET A 225 -19.34 -9.43 21.80
N ASN A 226 -18.97 -10.40 22.65
CA ASN A 226 -19.91 -11.22 23.39
C ASN A 226 -19.95 -10.93 24.91
N GLY A 227 -19.08 -10.04 25.42
CA GLY A 227 -19.05 -9.64 26.85
C GLY A 227 -18.63 -10.74 27.82
N MET A 228 -18.04 -11.85 27.36
CA MET A 228 -17.75 -13.05 28.15
C MET A 228 -16.30 -13.12 28.63
N TRP A 229 -15.78 -12.08 29.24
CA TRP A 229 -14.37 -11.95 29.63
C TRP A 229 -13.84 -13.08 30.51
N ARG A 230 -14.58 -13.44 31.56
CA ARG A 230 -14.18 -14.50 32.50
C ARG A 230 -13.99 -15.85 31.77
N SER A 231 -14.93 -16.21 30.92
CA SER A 231 -14.86 -17.46 30.17
C SER A 231 -13.67 -17.48 29.22
N ARG A 232 -13.30 -16.35 28.61
CA ARG A 232 -12.16 -16.26 27.69
C ARG A 232 -10.82 -16.33 28.41
N ILE A 233 -10.70 -15.72 29.58
CA ILE A 233 -9.50 -15.86 30.43
C ILE A 233 -9.31 -17.32 30.82
N VAL A 234 -10.37 -18.00 31.29
CA VAL A 234 -10.32 -19.43 31.63
C VAL A 234 -9.93 -20.27 30.41
N PHE A 235 -10.48 -19.98 29.24
CA PHE A 235 -10.11 -20.67 27.99
C PHE A 235 -8.62 -20.52 27.67
N LEU A 236 -8.08 -19.30 27.73
CA LEU A 236 -6.64 -19.03 27.50
C LEU A 236 -5.76 -19.77 28.52
N ALA A 237 -6.13 -19.76 29.79
CA ALA A 237 -5.41 -20.46 30.81
C ALA A 237 -5.44 -21.99 30.61
N ALA A 238 -6.60 -22.53 30.24
CA ALA A 238 -6.74 -23.96 29.93
C ALA A 238 -5.94 -24.38 28.68
N LEU A 239 -5.92 -23.55 27.66
CA LEU A 239 -5.15 -23.77 26.45
C LEU A 239 -3.64 -23.76 26.74
N ALA A 240 -3.16 -22.78 27.49
CA ALA A 240 -1.76 -22.70 27.89
C ALA A 240 -1.34 -23.91 28.77
N LEU A 241 -2.19 -24.28 29.73
CA LEU A 241 -1.93 -25.45 30.61
C LEU A 241 -1.89 -26.74 29.77
N ALA A 242 -2.83 -26.95 28.88
CA ALA A 242 -2.86 -28.14 28.03
C ALA A 242 -1.63 -28.21 27.09
N ALA A 243 -1.17 -27.08 26.56
CA ALA A 243 0.04 -27.05 25.75
C ALA A 243 1.30 -27.38 26.54
N ILE A 244 1.40 -26.87 27.78
CA ILE A 244 2.53 -27.19 28.71
C ILE A 244 2.50 -28.67 29.05
N LEU A 245 1.35 -29.21 29.42
CA LEU A 245 1.22 -30.63 29.77
C LEU A 245 1.56 -31.54 28.58
N LEU A 246 1.12 -31.21 27.39
CA LEU A 246 1.46 -31.95 26.16
C LEU A 246 2.96 -31.90 25.90
N CYS A 247 3.59 -30.74 26.05
CA CYS A 247 5.03 -30.59 25.87
C CYS A 247 5.82 -31.42 26.90
N LEU A 248 5.41 -31.39 28.16
CA LEU A 248 6.05 -32.16 29.23
C LEU A 248 5.90 -33.68 29.05
N THR A 249 4.70 -34.15 28.68
CA THR A 249 4.48 -35.57 28.43
C THR A 249 5.24 -36.03 27.19
N ALA A 250 5.31 -35.24 26.13
CA ALA A 250 6.11 -35.52 24.96
C ALA A 250 7.62 -35.58 25.27
N ALA A 251 8.11 -34.69 26.13
CA ALA A 251 9.51 -34.69 26.56
C ALA A 251 9.89 -35.96 27.36
N LEU A 252 8.94 -36.52 28.14
CA LEU A 252 9.14 -37.75 28.88
C LEU A 252 9.13 -39.00 27.97
N VAL A 253 8.26 -39.03 26.97
CA VAL A 253 8.05 -40.20 26.11
C VAL A 253 9.01 -40.20 24.89
N ALA A 254 9.28 -39.05 24.33
CA ALA A 254 10.09 -38.90 23.12
C ALA A 254 10.84 -37.56 23.14
N PRO A 255 11.95 -37.46 23.88
CA PRO A 255 12.69 -36.22 24.04
C PRO A 255 13.15 -35.65 22.71
N GLY A 256 12.93 -34.34 22.51
CA GLY A 256 13.33 -33.60 21.30
C GLY A 256 12.39 -33.69 20.10
N ARG A 257 11.24 -34.39 20.21
CA ARG A 257 10.27 -34.48 19.08
C ARG A 257 9.22 -33.37 19.04
N LEU A 258 8.87 -32.78 20.18
CA LEU A 258 7.84 -31.74 20.29
C LEU A 258 8.33 -30.57 21.13
N ASP A 259 8.44 -29.42 20.48
CA ASP A 259 8.69 -28.14 21.15
C ASP A 259 7.39 -27.53 21.65
N ILE A 260 7.50 -26.52 22.52
CA ILE A 260 6.35 -25.78 23.07
C ILE A 260 5.49 -25.14 21.96
N TYR A 261 6.10 -24.71 20.85
CA TYR A 261 5.40 -24.17 19.70
C TYR A 261 4.47 -25.22 19.05
N HIS A 262 5.00 -26.41 18.75
CA HIS A 262 4.20 -27.49 18.15
C HIS A 262 3.13 -27.99 19.10
N SER A 263 3.41 -28.05 20.41
CA SER A 263 2.43 -28.43 21.43
C SER A 263 1.28 -27.42 21.49
N LEU A 264 1.59 -26.10 21.49
CA LEU A 264 0.59 -25.05 21.48
C LEU A 264 -0.25 -25.09 20.19
N LEU A 265 0.39 -25.31 19.05
CA LEU A 265 -0.29 -25.40 17.74
C LEU A 265 -1.27 -26.59 17.71
N ILE A 266 -0.86 -27.78 18.17
CA ILE A 266 -1.72 -28.97 18.22
C ILE A 266 -2.92 -28.71 19.16
N VAL A 267 -2.68 -28.20 20.35
CA VAL A 267 -3.76 -27.92 21.31
C VAL A 267 -4.71 -26.85 20.77
N THR A 268 -4.18 -25.84 20.12
CA THR A 268 -5.00 -24.79 19.50
C THR A 268 -5.87 -25.38 18.38
N LEU A 269 -5.33 -26.20 17.48
CA LEU A 269 -6.08 -26.87 16.43
C LEU A 269 -7.19 -27.77 16.99
N LEU A 270 -6.91 -28.54 18.02
CA LEU A 270 -7.90 -29.35 18.72
C LEU A 270 -8.99 -28.50 19.37
N SER A 271 -8.62 -27.37 19.99
CA SER A 271 -9.56 -26.46 20.64
C SER A 271 -10.54 -25.81 19.66
N LEU A 272 -10.17 -25.63 18.35
CA LEU A 272 -11.08 -25.11 17.33
C LEU A 272 -12.36 -25.95 17.18
N VAL A 273 -12.23 -27.27 17.31
CA VAL A 273 -13.40 -28.19 17.27
C VAL A 273 -14.34 -27.91 18.45
N PHE A 274 -13.79 -27.75 19.64
CA PHE A 274 -14.59 -27.40 20.83
C PHE A 274 -15.23 -26.05 20.71
N VAL A 275 -14.51 -25.05 20.22
CA VAL A 275 -15.05 -23.72 19.98
C VAL A 275 -16.17 -23.74 18.93
N ALA A 276 -16.02 -24.51 17.86
CA ALA A 276 -17.06 -24.68 16.83
C ALA A 276 -18.33 -25.34 17.39
N VAL A 277 -18.18 -26.43 18.17
CA VAL A 277 -19.31 -27.10 18.82
C VAL A 277 -20.00 -26.17 19.85
N TYR A 278 -19.22 -25.42 20.61
CA TYR A 278 -19.76 -24.42 21.55
C TYR A 278 -20.52 -23.33 20.82
N ALA A 279 -19.98 -22.78 19.74
CA ALA A 279 -20.63 -21.78 18.89
C ALA A 279 -21.99 -22.27 18.36
N TYR A 280 -22.04 -23.53 17.91
CA TYR A 280 -23.25 -24.16 17.43
C TYR A 280 -24.33 -24.27 18.51
N ARG A 281 -23.94 -24.78 19.70
CA ARG A 281 -24.87 -24.98 20.83
C ARG A 281 -25.38 -23.65 21.41
N SER A 282 -24.52 -22.63 21.43
CA SER A 282 -24.83 -21.33 22.03
C SER A 282 -25.45 -20.34 21.01
N ASN A 283 -25.60 -20.71 19.76
CA ASN A 283 -26.12 -19.88 18.66
C ASN A 283 -25.42 -18.52 18.51
N LEU A 284 -24.13 -18.44 18.81
CA LEU A 284 -23.32 -17.23 18.78
C LEU A 284 -22.67 -17.04 17.40
N ARG A 285 -23.34 -16.34 16.49
CA ARG A 285 -22.87 -16.14 15.09
C ARG A 285 -21.50 -15.47 15.00
N ASN A 286 -21.16 -14.58 15.92
CA ASN A 286 -19.88 -13.89 15.91
C ASN A 286 -18.68 -14.81 16.08
N ILE A 287 -18.83 -15.93 16.79
CA ILE A 287 -17.75 -16.92 16.99
C ILE A 287 -17.33 -17.54 15.65
N TYR A 288 -18.26 -17.76 14.73
CA TYR A 288 -17.92 -18.32 13.41
C TYR A 288 -17.05 -17.38 12.58
N ILE A 289 -17.23 -16.06 12.74
CA ILE A 289 -16.43 -15.05 12.03
C ILE A 289 -15.00 -15.08 12.57
N THR A 290 -14.82 -15.03 13.90
CA THR A 290 -13.49 -15.08 14.52
C THR A 290 -12.79 -16.41 14.25
N LEU A 291 -13.52 -17.52 14.24
CA LEU A 291 -13.01 -18.83 13.92
C LEU A 291 -12.57 -18.93 12.46
N GLY A 292 -13.36 -18.39 11.53
CA GLY A 292 -13.01 -18.28 10.11
C GLY A 292 -11.78 -17.43 9.87
N LEU A 293 -11.67 -16.28 10.53
CA LEU A 293 -10.49 -15.42 10.47
C LEU A 293 -9.25 -16.12 11.04
N PHE A 294 -9.38 -16.84 12.16
CA PHE A 294 -8.27 -17.57 12.76
C PHE A 294 -7.78 -18.71 11.85
N ILE A 295 -8.69 -19.53 11.33
CA ILE A 295 -8.35 -20.62 10.40
C ILE A 295 -7.72 -20.05 9.12
N GLY A 296 -8.30 -18.99 8.56
CA GLY A 296 -7.76 -18.30 7.40
C GLY A 296 -6.34 -17.79 7.65
N SER A 297 -6.08 -17.22 8.83
CA SER A 297 -4.74 -16.78 9.23
C SER A 297 -3.76 -17.94 9.34
N MET A 298 -4.17 -19.06 9.91
CA MET A 298 -3.33 -20.27 10.02
C MET A 298 -2.95 -20.87 8.67
N ILE A 299 -3.84 -20.81 7.68
CA ILE A 299 -3.55 -21.25 6.31
C ILE A 299 -2.68 -20.24 5.58
N PHE A 300 -2.91 -18.94 5.83
CA PHE A 300 -2.19 -17.88 5.16
C PHE A 300 -0.70 -17.83 5.52
N LEU A 301 -0.33 -18.10 6.78
CA LEU A 301 1.05 -18.02 7.25
C LEU A 301 2.03 -18.89 6.46
N PRO A 302 1.83 -20.21 6.31
CA PRO A 302 2.71 -21.03 5.48
C PRO A 302 2.65 -20.66 4.00
N THR A 303 1.50 -20.15 3.53
CA THR A 303 1.35 -19.65 2.17
C THR A 303 2.21 -18.40 1.95
N THR A 304 2.33 -17.53 2.94
CA THR A 304 3.21 -16.34 2.88
C THR A 304 4.66 -16.74 2.70
N ASP A 305 5.13 -17.72 3.48
CA ASP A 305 6.50 -18.21 3.38
C ASP A 305 6.78 -18.81 1.98
N TYR A 306 5.84 -19.59 1.46
CA TYR A 306 5.91 -20.14 0.11
C TYR A 306 5.94 -19.04 -0.97
N ILE A 307 5.05 -18.05 -0.89
CA ILE A 307 5.00 -16.92 -1.82
C ILE A 307 6.31 -16.15 -1.79
N PHE A 308 6.81 -15.86 -0.60
CA PHE A 308 8.03 -15.09 -0.41
C PHE A 308 9.25 -15.82 -0.97
N ASN A 309 9.40 -17.10 -0.68
CA ASN A 309 10.60 -17.87 -1.04
C ASN A 309 10.57 -18.43 -2.47
N SER A 310 9.38 -18.70 -3.03
CA SER A 310 9.24 -19.39 -4.31
C SER A 310 8.70 -18.52 -5.45
N ILE A 311 7.90 -17.50 -5.16
CA ILE A 311 7.23 -16.69 -6.19
C ILE A 311 7.91 -15.34 -6.38
N LEU A 312 8.30 -14.66 -5.28
CA LEU A 312 8.92 -13.35 -5.36
C LEU A 312 10.34 -13.42 -5.94
N LYS A 313 10.64 -12.51 -6.86
CA LYS A 313 12.00 -12.35 -7.40
C LYS A 313 12.94 -11.83 -6.31
N GLN A 314 14.25 -12.12 -6.41
CA GLN A 314 15.25 -11.74 -5.41
C GLN A 314 15.19 -10.24 -5.05
N HIS A 315 15.18 -9.36 -6.06
CA HIS A 315 15.13 -7.92 -5.84
C HIS A 315 13.85 -7.42 -5.10
N GLN A 316 12.73 -8.16 -5.22
CA GLN A 316 11.48 -7.84 -4.49
C GLN A 316 11.60 -8.28 -3.03
N ARG A 317 12.20 -9.44 -2.79
CA ARG A 317 12.49 -9.93 -1.42
C ARG A 317 13.44 -8.99 -0.69
N ASP A 318 14.54 -8.59 -1.34
CA ASP A 318 15.53 -7.70 -0.75
C ASP A 318 14.92 -6.35 -0.37
N ARG A 319 14.04 -5.79 -1.21
CA ARG A 319 13.30 -4.55 -0.89
C ARG A 319 12.39 -4.71 0.33
N ILE A 320 11.66 -5.82 0.45
CA ILE A 320 10.79 -6.07 1.60
C ILE A 320 11.62 -6.23 2.88
N LEU A 321 12.69 -7.02 2.84
CA LEU A 321 13.55 -7.27 3.99
C LEU A 321 14.31 -6.03 4.43
N SER A 322 14.77 -5.21 3.49
CA SER A 322 15.41 -3.91 3.73
C SER A 322 14.40 -2.92 4.34
N PHE A 323 13.20 -2.81 3.76
CA PHE A 323 12.14 -1.95 4.30
C PHE A 323 11.76 -2.31 5.75
N LEU A 324 11.73 -3.61 6.07
CA LEU A 324 11.45 -4.11 7.41
C LEU A 324 12.67 -4.03 8.35
N GLY A 325 13.84 -3.64 7.84
CA GLY A 325 15.08 -3.55 8.62
C GLY A 325 15.65 -4.91 9.06
N ILE A 326 15.26 -6.00 8.39
CA ILE A 326 15.71 -7.37 8.70
C ILE A 326 17.09 -7.62 8.10
N ILE A 327 17.31 -7.15 6.88
CA ILE A 327 18.62 -7.16 6.22
C ILE A 327 19.10 -5.72 6.13
N SER A 328 20.34 -5.48 6.55
CA SER A 328 21.03 -4.22 6.35
C SER A 328 22.22 -4.50 5.45
N ASP A 329 22.17 -3.96 4.22
CA ASP A 329 23.30 -3.93 3.30
C ASP A 329 23.74 -2.47 3.07
N PRO A 330 24.58 -1.93 3.97
CA PRO A 330 24.96 -0.52 3.94
C PRO A 330 25.71 -0.08 2.69
N LEU A 331 26.32 -1.02 1.95
CA LEU A 331 27.09 -0.75 0.73
C LEU A 331 26.37 -1.17 -0.54
N GLY A 332 25.24 -1.89 -0.43
CA GLY A 332 24.42 -2.38 -1.56
C GLY A 332 23.03 -1.74 -1.59
N SER A 333 21.99 -2.56 -1.42
CA SER A 333 20.59 -2.13 -1.59
C SER A 333 20.17 -0.97 -0.68
N ASP A 334 20.74 -0.86 0.52
CA ASP A 334 20.37 0.15 1.52
C ASP A 334 21.25 1.40 1.49
N TYR A 335 22.31 1.39 0.66
CA TYR A 335 23.26 2.51 0.58
C TYR A 335 22.53 3.85 0.39
N ASN A 336 21.64 3.92 -0.60
CA ASN A 336 20.92 5.13 -0.96
C ASN A 336 20.08 5.67 0.21
N VAL A 337 19.35 4.77 0.87
CA VAL A 337 18.48 5.10 2.01
C VAL A 337 19.31 5.54 3.22
N ASN A 338 20.44 4.87 3.48
CA ASN A 338 21.32 5.20 4.59
C ASN A 338 22.00 6.56 4.38
N GLN A 339 22.48 6.86 3.16
CA GLN A 339 23.06 8.16 2.83
C GLN A 339 22.01 9.28 2.92
N ALA A 340 20.78 9.03 2.50
CA ALA A 340 19.68 9.95 2.65
C ALA A 340 19.36 10.23 4.13
N LYS A 341 19.29 9.18 4.98
CA LYS A 341 19.10 9.33 6.43
C LYS A 341 20.21 10.18 7.08
N ILE A 342 21.47 9.95 6.68
CA ILE A 342 22.61 10.74 7.16
C ILE A 342 22.47 12.20 6.72
N ALA A 343 22.10 12.45 5.46
CA ALA A 343 21.89 13.79 4.95
C ALA A 343 20.80 14.54 5.72
N ILE A 344 19.61 13.93 5.86
CA ILE A 344 18.47 14.50 6.59
C ILE A 344 18.84 14.72 8.07
N GLY A 345 19.43 13.71 8.74
CA GLY A 345 19.81 13.81 10.15
C GLY A 345 20.86 14.90 10.42
N SER A 346 21.79 15.12 9.46
CA SER A 346 22.82 16.15 9.59
C SER A 346 22.29 17.58 9.42
N GLY A 347 21.14 17.77 8.76
CA GLY A 347 20.53 19.07 8.49
C GLY A 347 19.57 19.58 9.57
N ASN A 348 19.15 18.72 10.50
CA ASN A 348 18.08 19.01 11.46
C ASN A 348 16.79 19.54 10.77
N PHE A 349 16.05 20.41 11.47
CA PHE A 349 14.78 20.96 10.95
C PHE A 349 14.97 22.02 9.85
N TRP A 350 16.01 22.84 9.95
CA TRP A 350 16.25 23.97 9.05
C TRP A 350 17.17 23.64 7.87
N GLY A 351 17.75 22.45 7.84
CA GLY A 351 18.76 22.09 6.86
C GLY A 351 20.10 22.78 7.09
N LYS A 352 21.07 22.50 6.24
CA LYS A 352 22.41 23.14 6.26
C LYS A 352 22.46 24.48 5.50
N GLY A 353 21.44 24.75 4.72
CA GLY A 353 21.38 25.92 3.85
C GLY A 353 21.45 25.59 2.37
N PHE A 354 21.07 26.57 1.54
CA PHE A 354 21.05 26.42 0.09
C PHE A 354 22.49 26.22 -0.42
N LEU A 355 22.74 25.14 -1.19
CA LEU A 355 24.03 24.67 -1.70
C LEU A 355 25.07 24.25 -0.63
N GLU A 356 24.73 24.24 0.66
CA GLU A 356 25.66 23.91 1.76
C GLU A 356 25.58 22.47 2.23
N GLY A 357 24.75 21.66 1.58
CA GLY A 357 24.55 20.24 1.89
C GLY A 357 25.78 19.40 1.56
N THR A 358 26.60 19.04 2.55
CA THR A 358 27.85 18.29 2.37
C THR A 358 27.63 16.92 1.70
N GLN A 359 26.58 16.17 2.09
CA GLN A 359 26.26 14.85 1.50
C GLN A 359 25.86 14.97 0.02
N ILE A 360 25.19 16.06 -0.33
CA ILE A 360 24.79 16.40 -1.70
C ILE A 360 25.99 16.86 -2.53
N LYS A 361 26.78 17.79 -2.00
CA LYS A 361 27.94 18.39 -2.69
C LYS A 361 29.00 17.35 -3.08
N TYR A 362 29.24 16.36 -2.20
CA TYR A 362 30.19 15.30 -2.48
C TYR A 362 29.58 14.09 -3.20
N GLY A 363 28.30 14.12 -3.59
CA GLY A 363 27.66 13.09 -4.38
C GLY A 363 27.40 11.77 -3.65
N PHE A 364 27.38 11.78 -2.31
CA PHE A 364 27.13 10.58 -1.51
C PHE A 364 25.68 10.08 -1.61
N VAL A 365 24.71 10.95 -1.92
CA VAL A 365 23.30 10.59 -2.10
C VAL A 365 23.01 10.46 -3.60
N PRO A 366 22.82 9.23 -4.13
CA PRO A 366 22.39 9.05 -5.50
C PRO A 366 20.91 9.45 -5.67
N GLU A 367 20.49 9.75 -6.91
CA GLU A 367 19.12 10.14 -7.26
C GLU A 367 18.51 11.25 -6.35
N ARG A 368 19.39 12.17 -5.90
CA ARG A 368 19.06 13.26 -4.99
C ARG A 368 18.05 14.27 -5.54
N HIS A 369 17.87 14.29 -6.87
CA HIS A 369 16.93 15.17 -7.56
C HIS A 369 15.55 14.54 -7.81
N THR A 370 15.36 13.26 -7.49
CA THR A 370 14.13 12.51 -7.67
C THR A 370 13.66 11.88 -6.36
N ASP A 371 14.33 10.81 -5.92
CA ASP A 371 13.88 9.97 -4.81
C ASP A 371 14.13 10.59 -3.43
N PHE A 372 15.18 11.43 -3.31
CA PHE A 372 15.65 11.97 -2.04
C PHE A 372 15.66 13.52 -2.01
N ILE A 373 14.56 14.12 -2.45
CA ILE A 373 14.42 15.59 -2.58
C ILE A 373 14.57 16.35 -1.24
N PHE A 374 14.41 15.69 -0.09
CA PHE A 374 14.54 16.29 1.24
C PHE A 374 15.96 16.27 1.82
N CYS A 375 16.95 15.72 1.10
CA CYS A 375 18.33 15.60 1.57
C CYS A 375 19.12 16.92 1.50
#